data_c9f87e9c1c627ad9734a8764f0ec34bd
#
_entry.id   c9f87e9c1c627ad9734a8764f0ec34bd
#
_cell.length_a   1.000
_cell.length_b   1.000
_cell.length_c   1.000
_cell.angle_alpha   90.00
_cell.angle_beta   90.00
_cell.angle_gamma   90.00
#
_symmetry.space_group_name_H-M   'P 1'
#
loop_
_entity.id
_entity.type
_entity.pdbx_description
1 polymer ?
#
loop_
_entity_poly.entity_id
_entity_poly.type
_entity_poly.pdbx_seq_one_letter_code
_entity_poly.pdbx_strand_id
1 'polypeptide(L)'
;AMAYQLLTEDLHDGYFLNRYTEGFEKFQAYLLGRKDGVPKTPAWAADISGMVEEDIIALTREMAKKRTMLTVSWSLTRQQHGEQPFWAVTALAAMLGQMGKRGGGVAYGYTITNYLGNNVFKMPYAPLPQGKNLVTDFIPVARVSDMLLNPGQKFDYDGREYTYPDIDMIYWAGGNPFHHHQDLGRLRKAWEKPSTVVVNEWCLS
;
A
#
# COMPACT_ATOMS: atom_id res chain seq x y z
N ALA A 1 -17.58 5.07 1.10
CA ALA A 1 -18.83 5.58 0.50
C ALA A 1 -19.32 4.74 -0.66
N MET A 2 -18.53 4.53 -1.72
CA MET A 2 -18.97 3.69 -2.86
C MET A 2 -19.46 2.31 -2.43
N ALA A 3 -18.78 1.64 -1.51
CA ALA A 3 -19.23 0.36 -0.95
C ALA A 3 -20.57 0.49 -0.18
N TYR A 4 -20.75 1.58 0.55
CA TYR A 4 -22.03 1.90 1.20
C TYR A 4 -23.14 2.05 0.17
N GLN A 5 -22.89 2.79 -0.91
CA GLN A 5 -23.86 3.02 -1.99
C GLN A 5 -24.23 1.70 -2.70
N LEU A 6 -23.24 0.84 -3.02
CA LEU A 6 -23.52 -0.48 -3.58
C LEU A 6 -24.40 -1.32 -2.67
N LEU A 7 -24.19 -1.25 -1.35
CA LEU A 7 -24.94 -2.00 -0.36
C LEU A 7 -26.37 -1.49 -0.25
N THR A 8 -26.56 -0.18 -0.14
CA THR A 8 -27.88 0.43 0.14
C THR A 8 -28.81 0.45 -1.08
N GLU A 9 -28.24 0.42 -2.30
CA GLU A 9 -29.00 0.31 -3.54
C GLU A 9 -29.10 -1.14 -4.06
N ASP A 10 -28.62 -2.13 -3.30
CA ASP A 10 -28.62 -3.55 -3.68
C ASP A 10 -27.93 -3.80 -5.05
N LEU A 11 -26.85 -3.06 -5.29
CA LEU A 11 -26.05 -3.15 -6.51
C LEU A 11 -24.84 -4.09 -6.37
N HIS A 12 -24.61 -4.65 -5.20
CA HIS A 12 -23.52 -5.56 -4.93
C HIS A 12 -23.82 -7.00 -5.39
N ASP A 13 -22.78 -7.75 -5.75
CA ASP A 13 -22.91 -9.16 -6.12
C ASP A 13 -22.91 -10.04 -4.86
N GLY A 14 -24.11 -10.26 -4.28
CA GLY A 14 -24.29 -11.08 -3.10
C GLY A 14 -23.88 -12.55 -3.29
N TYR A 15 -24.04 -13.10 -4.50
CA TYR A 15 -23.59 -14.47 -4.80
C TYR A 15 -22.06 -14.57 -4.72
N PHE A 16 -21.36 -13.62 -5.33
CA PHE A 16 -19.90 -13.60 -5.26
C PHE A 16 -19.40 -13.47 -3.83
N LEU A 17 -19.98 -12.55 -3.06
CA LEU A 17 -19.60 -12.32 -1.67
C LEU A 17 -19.80 -13.58 -0.82
N ASN A 18 -20.97 -14.22 -0.91
CA ASN A 18 -21.27 -15.43 -0.14
C ASN A 18 -20.39 -16.63 -0.52
N ARG A 19 -19.96 -16.71 -1.77
CA ARG A 19 -19.22 -17.86 -2.29
C ARG A 19 -17.71 -17.73 -2.12
N TYR A 20 -17.15 -16.52 -2.22
CA TYR A 20 -15.71 -16.28 -2.39
C TYR A 20 -15.11 -15.35 -1.34
N THR A 21 -15.90 -14.85 -0.40
CA THR A 21 -15.40 -13.98 0.67
C THR A 21 -15.83 -14.46 2.04
N GLU A 22 -15.13 -14.01 3.06
CA GLU A 22 -15.45 -14.25 4.46
C GLU A 22 -15.50 -12.92 5.22
N GLY A 23 -16.43 -12.79 6.17
CA GLY A 23 -16.53 -11.64 7.05
C GLY A 23 -17.18 -10.41 6.43
N PHE A 24 -17.92 -10.55 5.33
CA PHE A 24 -18.63 -9.44 4.70
C PHE A 24 -19.60 -8.75 5.67
N GLU A 25 -20.26 -9.49 6.55
CA GLU A 25 -21.17 -8.95 7.57
C GLU A 25 -20.48 -7.96 8.52
N LYS A 26 -19.20 -8.15 8.80
CA LYS A 26 -18.39 -7.22 9.62
C LYS A 26 -18.11 -5.92 8.85
N PHE A 27 -17.82 -6.02 7.55
CA PHE A 27 -17.64 -4.87 6.70
C PHE A 27 -18.95 -4.11 6.48
N GLN A 28 -20.05 -4.81 6.27
CA GLN A 28 -21.40 -4.24 6.20
C GLN A 28 -21.75 -3.45 7.47
N ALA A 29 -21.46 -4.01 8.64
CA ALA A 29 -21.68 -3.32 9.91
C ALA A 29 -20.87 -2.03 10.04
N TYR A 30 -19.63 -2.03 9.54
CA TYR A 30 -18.78 -0.83 9.47
C TYR A 30 -19.36 0.22 8.50
N LEU A 31 -19.75 -0.20 7.28
CA LEU A 31 -20.33 0.70 6.28
C LEU A 31 -21.58 1.41 6.80
N LEU A 32 -22.44 0.67 7.51
CA LEU A 32 -23.69 1.20 8.07
C LEU A 32 -23.50 1.99 9.37
N GLY A 33 -22.25 2.18 9.83
CA GLY A 33 -21.97 2.91 11.05
C GLY A 33 -22.36 2.19 12.35
N ARG A 34 -22.62 0.87 12.30
CA ARG A 34 -23.03 0.10 13.49
C ARG A 34 -21.92 -0.06 14.53
N LYS A 35 -20.65 0.19 14.14
CA LYS A 35 -19.50 0.09 15.04
C LYS A 35 -19.10 1.42 15.68
N ASP A 36 -19.22 2.51 14.94
CA ASP A 36 -18.70 3.83 15.30
C ASP A 36 -19.76 4.95 15.27
N GLY A 37 -21.01 4.60 14.98
CA GLY A 37 -22.10 5.57 14.87
C GLY A 37 -22.08 6.40 13.59
N VAL A 38 -21.12 6.17 12.68
CA VAL A 38 -20.92 7.00 11.48
C VAL A 38 -21.13 6.18 10.21
N PRO A 39 -22.30 6.25 9.56
CA PRO A 39 -22.52 5.62 8.26
C PRO A 39 -21.58 6.23 7.19
N LYS A 40 -20.99 5.38 6.36
CA LYS A 40 -20.00 5.78 5.34
C LYS A 40 -20.69 6.24 4.05
N THR A 41 -21.60 7.21 4.18
CA THR A 41 -22.42 7.74 3.07
C THR A 41 -21.60 8.47 2.03
N PRO A 42 -22.15 8.71 0.81
CA PRO A 42 -21.53 9.63 -0.15
C PRO A 42 -21.29 11.03 0.40
N ALA A 43 -22.25 11.62 1.15
CA ALA A 43 -22.08 12.89 1.82
C ALA A 43 -20.90 12.91 2.80
N TRP A 44 -20.79 11.87 3.66
CA TRP A 44 -19.64 11.70 4.56
C TRP A 44 -18.30 11.69 3.80
N ALA A 45 -18.25 11.04 2.63
CA ALA A 45 -17.03 11.02 1.82
C ALA A 45 -16.78 12.34 1.10
N ALA A 46 -17.83 13.04 0.66
CA ALA A 46 -17.73 14.36 0.06
C ALA A 46 -17.06 15.35 1.01
N ASP A 47 -17.49 15.39 2.25
CA ASP A 47 -16.93 16.26 3.30
C ASP A 47 -15.43 16.01 3.54
N ILE A 48 -14.98 14.74 3.45
CA ILE A 48 -13.58 14.36 3.69
C ILE A 48 -12.69 14.58 2.45
N SER A 49 -13.21 14.21 1.27
CA SER A 49 -12.42 14.17 0.04
C SER A 49 -12.48 15.44 -0.79
N GLY A 50 -13.49 16.27 -0.56
CA GLY A 50 -13.80 17.42 -1.40
C GLY A 50 -14.46 17.06 -2.75
N MET A 51 -14.81 15.79 -2.95
CA MET A 51 -15.57 15.35 -4.13
C MET A 51 -17.02 15.76 -4.01
N VAL A 52 -17.68 15.96 -5.15
CA VAL A 52 -19.12 16.20 -5.20
C VAL A 52 -19.86 14.88 -4.89
N GLU A 53 -20.85 14.92 -4.01
CA GLU A 53 -21.60 13.76 -3.58
C GLU A 53 -22.27 13.01 -4.76
N GLU A 54 -22.88 13.76 -5.66
CA GLU A 54 -23.57 13.24 -6.83
C GLU A 54 -22.62 12.50 -7.78
N ASP A 55 -21.36 12.94 -7.87
CA ASP A 55 -20.33 12.28 -8.68
C ASP A 55 -19.94 10.94 -8.07
N ILE A 56 -19.83 10.85 -6.75
CA ILE A 56 -19.56 9.58 -6.04
C ILE A 56 -20.69 8.58 -6.31
N ILE A 57 -21.93 9.03 -6.23
CA ILE A 57 -23.12 8.21 -6.49
C ILE A 57 -23.16 7.76 -7.96
N ALA A 58 -22.99 8.71 -8.89
CA ALA A 58 -23.04 8.43 -10.33
C ALA A 58 -21.96 7.43 -10.75
N LEU A 59 -20.72 7.64 -10.29
CA LEU A 59 -19.60 6.74 -10.57
C LEU A 59 -19.85 5.34 -10.02
N THR A 60 -20.38 5.23 -8.80
CA THR A 60 -20.70 3.94 -8.19
C THR A 60 -21.72 3.16 -9.00
N ARG A 61 -22.79 3.81 -9.43
CA ARG A 61 -23.82 3.21 -10.28
C ARG A 61 -23.30 2.82 -11.65
N GLU A 62 -22.40 3.61 -12.22
CA GLU A 62 -21.73 3.29 -13.48
C GLU A 62 -20.84 2.05 -13.36
N MET A 63 -20.03 1.97 -12.29
CA MET A 63 -19.18 0.80 -12.02
C MET A 63 -20.00 -0.49 -11.85
N ALA A 64 -21.16 -0.41 -11.20
CA ALA A 64 -22.03 -1.57 -11.02
C ALA A 64 -22.60 -2.09 -12.36
N LYS A 65 -22.82 -1.22 -13.33
CA LYS A 65 -23.40 -1.57 -14.65
C LYS A 65 -22.36 -2.04 -15.66
N LYS A 66 -21.10 -1.72 -15.46
CA LYS A 66 -20.03 -1.96 -16.43
C LYS A 66 -19.00 -2.95 -15.89
N ARG A 67 -18.22 -3.53 -16.79
CA ARG A 67 -17.02 -4.25 -16.41
C ARG A 67 -15.98 -3.24 -15.92
N THR A 68 -15.60 -3.37 -14.68
CA THR A 68 -14.78 -2.38 -13.98
C THR A 68 -13.52 -3.03 -13.41
N MET A 69 -12.37 -2.49 -13.77
CA MET A 69 -11.10 -2.77 -13.12
C MET A 69 -10.71 -1.57 -12.28
N LEU A 70 -10.45 -1.82 -11.00
CA LEU A 70 -10.00 -0.80 -10.06
C LEU A 70 -8.47 -0.82 -9.98
N THR A 71 -7.86 0.35 -10.03
CA THR A 71 -6.42 0.49 -9.85
C THR A 71 -6.12 1.65 -8.92
N VAL A 72 -5.07 1.50 -8.12
CA VAL A 72 -4.60 2.53 -7.19
C VAL A 72 -3.10 2.67 -7.28
N SER A 73 -2.62 3.86 -6.97
CA SER A 73 -1.19 4.15 -6.97
C SER A 73 -0.48 3.50 -5.78
N TRP A 74 0.71 3.00 -6.00
CA TRP A 74 1.58 2.47 -4.94
C TRP A 74 2.03 3.54 -3.94
N SER A 75 2.00 4.79 -4.34
CA SER A 75 2.33 5.90 -3.44
C SER A 75 1.44 5.98 -2.21
N LEU A 76 0.24 5.38 -2.24
CA LEU A 76 -0.65 5.28 -1.09
C LEU A 76 -0.03 4.54 0.10
N THR A 77 0.96 3.66 -0.12
CA THR A 77 1.70 2.99 0.96
C THR A 77 2.55 3.94 1.80
N ARG A 78 2.85 5.14 1.31
CA ARG A 78 3.76 6.11 1.94
C ARG A 78 3.06 7.05 2.91
N GLN A 79 2.07 6.56 3.62
CA GLN A 79 1.31 7.31 4.61
C GLN A 79 0.95 6.41 5.79
N GLN A 80 0.55 7.03 6.89
CA GLN A 80 0.02 6.27 8.01
C GLN A 80 -1.20 5.45 7.56
N HIS A 81 -1.23 4.17 7.92
CA HIS A 81 -2.27 3.21 7.49
C HIS A 81 -2.39 3.06 5.97
N GLY A 82 -1.28 3.22 5.24
CA GLY A 82 -1.25 3.16 3.78
C GLY A 82 -1.68 1.83 3.16
N GLU A 83 -1.78 0.76 3.93
CA GLU A 83 -2.34 -0.54 3.54
C GLU A 83 -3.89 -0.51 3.40
N GLN A 84 -4.57 0.37 4.12
CA GLN A 84 -6.03 0.41 4.18
C GLN A 84 -6.71 0.73 2.82
N PRO A 85 -6.20 1.66 1.99
CA PRO A 85 -6.75 1.89 0.66
C PRO A 85 -6.75 0.66 -0.23
N PHE A 86 -5.70 -0.19 -0.15
CA PHE A 86 -5.62 -1.42 -0.95
C PHE A 86 -6.67 -2.44 -0.50
N TRP A 87 -6.88 -2.58 0.79
CA TRP A 87 -7.93 -3.44 1.32
C TRP A 87 -9.32 -2.93 0.94
N ALA A 88 -9.55 -1.63 1.07
CA ALA A 88 -10.83 -1.02 0.71
C ALA A 88 -11.17 -1.20 -0.77
N VAL A 89 -10.19 -1.02 -1.68
CA VAL A 89 -10.36 -1.23 -3.12
C VAL A 89 -10.60 -2.70 -3.45
N THR A 90 -9.91 -3.63 -2.76
CA THR A 90 -10.12 -5.07 -2.92
C THR A 90 -11.54 -5.46 -2.48
N ALA A 91 -12.00 -4.96 -1.34
CA ALA A 91 -13.36 -5.19 -0.87
C ALA A 91 -14.42 -4.61 -1.84
N LEU A 92 -14.17 -3.41 -2.38
CA LEU A 92 -15.06 -2.80 -3.38
C LEU A 92 -15.16 -3.64 -4.66
N ALA A 93 -14.01 -4.14 -5.17
CA ALA A 93 -14.00 -5.03 -6.33
C ALA A 93 -14.71 -6.36 -6.09
N ALA A 94 -14.62 -6.90 -4.88
CA ALA A 94 -15.36 -8.09 -4.46
C ALA A 94 -16.87 -7.81 -4.43
N MET A 95 -17.29 -6.66 -3.89
CA MET A 95 -18.71 -6.25 -3.88
C MET A 95 -19.28 -6.09 -5.30
N LEU A 96 -18.46 -5.65 -6.26
CA LEU A 96 -18.87 -5.59 -7.67
C LEU A 96 -18.90 -6.97 -8.35
N GLY A 97 -18.45 -8.05 -7.69
CA GLY A 97 -18.38 -9.39 -8.26
C GLY A 97 -17.45 -9.47 -9.47
N GLN A 98 -16.42 -8.61 -9.53
CA GLN A 98 -15.57 -8.46 -10.71
C GLN A 98 -14.23 -9.19 -10.59
N MET A 99 -13.90 -9.70 -9.40
CA MET A 99 -12.66 -10.44 -9.17
C MET A 99 -12.63 -11.72 -10.01
N GLY A 100 -11.51 -11.96 -10.69
CA GLY A 100 -11.33 -13.09 -11.59
C GLY A 100 -11.97 -12.95 -12.99
N LYS A 101 -12.70 -11.88 -13.27
CA LYS A 101 -13.23 -11.59 -14.60
C LYS A 101 -12.19 -10.86 -15.44
N ARG A 102 -12.07 -11.22 -16.72
CA ARG A 102 -11.14 -10.54 -17.65
C ARG A 102 -11.51 -9.06 -17.78
N GLY A 103 -10.55 -8.17 -17.45
CA GLY A 103 -10.76 -6.71 -17.46
C GLY A 103 -11.60 -6.20 -16.30
N GLY A 104 -11.78 -7.00 -15.25
CA GLY A 104 -12.42 -6.61 -14.01
C GLY A 104 -11.52 -6.87 -12.78
N GLY A 105 -11.98 -6.51 -11.60
CA GLY A 105 -11.29 -6.73 -10.34
C GLY A 105 -10.32 -5.63 -9.95
N VAL A 106 -9.16 -6.00 -9.40
CA VAL A 106 -8.12 -5.05 -8.93
C VAL A 106 -6.82 -5.28 -9.66
N ALA A 107 -6.14 -4.20 -10.03
CA ALA A 107 -4.82 -4.24 -10.67
C ALA A 107 -3.86 -3.25 -9.99
N TYR A 108 -2.64 -3.73 -9.69
CA TYR A 108 -1.57 -2.96 -9.02
C TYR A 108 -0.29 -2.89 -9.86
N GLY A 109 -0.41 -2.56 -11.15
CA GLY A 109 0.76 -2.43 -12.00
C GLY A 109 1.39 -3.77 -12.40
N TYR A 110 0.60 -4.69 -12.91
CA TYR A 110 1.02 -6.04 -13.32
C TYR A 110 2.16 -6.09 -14.33
N THR A 111 2.36 -5.03 -15.09
CA THR A 111 3.45 -4.94 -16.08
C THR A 111 4.74 -4.36 -15.51
N ILE A 112 4.68 -3.70 -14.36
CA ILE A 112 5.84 -3.05 -13.73
C ILE A 112 6.59 -4.04 -12.85
N THR A 113 5.86 -4.95 -12.17
CA THR A 113 6.47 -5.96 -11.31
C THR A 113 6.07 -7.35 -11.77
N ASN A 114 7.06 -8.14 -12.09
CA ASN A 114 6.87 -9.54 -12.51
C ASN A 114 6.40 -10.46 -11.37
N TYR A 115 6.18 -9.94 -10.18
CA TYR A 115 5.77 -10.71 -9.00
C TYR A 115 4.26 -10.67 -8.76
N LEU A 116 3.56 -9.70 -9.34
CA LEU A 116 2.12 -9.54 -9.18
C LEU A 116 1.39 -9.94 -10.46
N GLY A 117 0.27 -10.63 -10.30
CA GLY A 117 -0.62 -11.02 -11.38
C GLY A 117 -0.25 -12.36 -12.03
N ASN A 118 -0.36 -12.45 -13.34
CA ASN A 118 -0.19 -13.70 -14.08
C ASN A 118 1.29 -14.05 -14.26
N ASN A 119 1.71 -15.20 -13.74
CA ASN A 119 3.08 -15.70 -13.86
C ASN A 119 3.48 -16.14 -15.28
N VAL A 120 2.52 -16.29 -16.18
CA VAL A 120 2.77 -16.80 -17.54
C VAL A 120 3.50 -15.79 -18.43
N PHE A 121 3.35 -14.50 -18.16
CA PHE A 121 3.95 -13.42 -18.97
C PHE A 121 5.05 -12.65 -18.22
N LYS A 122 5.94 -13.36 -17.55
CA LYS A 122 7.14 -12.73 -16.98
C LYS A 122 8.12 -12.39 -18.10
N MET A 123 8.57 -11.13 -18.15
CA MET A 123 9.69 -10.73 -18.99
C MET A 123 10.96 -10.67 -18.13
N PRO A 124 11.85 -11.66 -18.21
CA PRO A 124 13.13 -11.56 -17.54
C PRO A 124 14.02 -10.56 -18.29
N TYR A 125 14.41 -9.50 -17.63
CA TYR A 125 15.48 -8.65 -18.11
C TYR A 125 16.82 -9.21 -17.61
N ALA A 126 17.84 -9.18 -18.47
CA ALA A 126 19.18 -9.55 -18.06
C ALA A 126 19.69 -8.55 -17.02
N PRO A 127 19.98 -8.96 -15.78
CA PRO A 127 20.57 -8.08 -14.80
C PRO A 127 22.05 -7.84 -15.11
N LEU A 128 22.58 -6.70 -14.67
CA LEU A 128 24.02 -6.51 -14.63
C LEU A 128 24.65 -7.54 -13.66
N PRO A 129 25.87 -8.01 -13.91
CA PRO A 129 26.57 -8.91 -13.01
C PRO A 129 26.67 -8.29 -11.61
N GLN A 130 26.14 -8.98 -10.60
CA GLN A 130 26.11 -8.45 -9.22
C GLN A 130 27.16 -9.09 -8.32
N GLY A 131 27.87 -10.12 -8.80
CA GLY A 131 28.81 -10.87 -7.98
C GLY A 131 28.14 -11.63 -6.84
N LYS A 132 28.90 -11.95 -5.79
CA LYS A 132 28.42 -12.62 -4.60
C LYS A 132 28.33 -11.64 -3.45
N ASN A 133 27.13 -11.46 -2.90
CA ASN A 133 26.95 -10.71 -1.67
C ASN A 133 27.45 -11.55 -0.48
N LEU A 134 28.42 -11.04 0.27
CA LEU A 134 28.95 -11.68 1.47
C LEU A 134 28.14 -11.34 2.73
N VAL A 135 27.30 -10.30 2.68
CA VAL A 135 26.41 -9.91 3.76
C VAL A 135 25.10 -10.67 3.60
N THR A 136 24.77 -11.52 4.56
CA THR A 136 23.58 -12.36 4.55
C THR A 136 22.38 -11.75 5.28
N ASP A 137 22.65 -10.85 6.21
CA ASP A 137 21.63 -10.14 6.96
C ASP A 137 21.22 -8.85 6.25
N PHE A 138 20.03 -8.38 6.52
CA PHE A 138 19.53 -7.13 5.98
C PHE A 138 18.76 -6.34 7.03
N ILE A 139 18.70 -5.03 6.84
CA ILE A 139 17.89 -4.14 7.66
C ILE A 139 16.69 -3.66 6.83
N PRO A 140 15.47 -3.81 7.31
CA PRO A 140 14.30 -3.23 6.64
C PRO A 140 14.48 -1.72 6.45
N VAL A 141 14.12 -1.21 5.29
CA VAL A 141 14.26 0.23 4.94
C VAL A 141 13.62 1.14 5.99
N ALA A 142 12.46 0.75 6.54
CA ALA A 142 11.78 1.49 7.59
C ALA A 142 12.56 1.57 8.92
N ARG A 143 13.60 0.75 9.11
CA ARG A 143 14.43 0.66 10.32
C ARG A 143 15.77 1.38 10.21
N VAL A 144 16.04 2.10 9.12
CA VAL A 144 17.32 2.80 8.94
C VAL A 144 17.62 3.77 10.07
N SER A 145 16.64 4.57 10.49
CA SER A 145 16.81 5.49 11.63
C SER A 145 17.08 4.75 12.95
N ASP A 146 16.38 3.63 13.16
CA ASP A 146 16.59 2.79 14.35
C ASP A 146 18.01 2.22 14.39
N MET A 147 18.45 1.67 13.26
CA MET A 147 19.79 1.10 13.11
C MET A 147 20.90 2.12 13.45
N LEU A 148 20.81 3.31 12.87
CA LEU A 148 21.83 4.34 13.04
C LEU A 148 21.84 4.92 14.46
N LEU A 149 20.69 4.98 15.14
CA LEU A 149 20.57 5.53 16.48
C LEU A 149 20.87 4.50 17.59
N ASN A 150 20.76 3.21 17.31
CA ASN A 150 20.84 2.15 18.31
C ASN A 150 21.73 0.98 17.85
N PRO A 151 23.03 1.22 17.52
CA PRO A 151 23.93 0.13 17.15
C PRO A 151 24.00 -0.91 18.26
N GLY A 152 24.02 -2.20 17.90
CA GLY A 152 24.06 -3.32 18.83
C GLY A 152 22.71 -3.70 19.47
N GLN A 153 21.66 -2.92 19.27
CA GLN A 153 20.33 -3.28 19.75
C GLN A 153 19.73 -4.43 18.92
N LYS A 154 19.04 -5.34 19.57
CA LYS A 154 18.30 -6.41 18.93
C LYS A 154 16.92 -5.93 18.48
N PHE A 155 16.44 -6.50 17.37
CA PHE A 155 15.09 -6.28 16.88
C PHE A 155 14.53 -7.53 16.19
N ASP A 156 13.22 -7.70 16.25
CA ASP A 156 12.53 -8.79 15.59
C ASP A 156 12.02 -8.35 14.22
N TYR A 157 12.22 -9.21 13.22
CA TYR A 157 11.66 -9.04 11.90
C TYR A 157 11.41 -10.41 11.25
N ASP A 158 10.19 -10.60 10.72
CA ASP A 158 9.77 -11.81 10.01
C ASP A 158 10.08 -13.11 10.76
N GLY A 159 9.80 -13.11 12.09
CA GLY A 159 10.00 -14.27 12.96
C GLY A 159 11.46 -14.59 13.28
N ARG A 160 12.39 -13.67 13.04
CA ARG A 160 13.81 -13.80 13.37
C ARG A 160 14.29 -12.60 14.15
N GLU A 161 15.26 -12.83 15.03
CA GLU A 161 15.97 -11.79 15.77
C GLU A 161 17.22 -11.36 14.99
N TYR A 162 17.38 -10.05 14.81
CA TYR A 162 18.55 -9.43 14.20
C TYR A 162 19.19 -8.44 15.18
N THR A 163 20.42 -8.05 14.88
CA THR A 163 21.12 -7.02 15.67
C THR A 163 21.54 -5.89 14.73
N TYR A 164 21.29 -4.64 15.12
CA TYR A 164 21.73 -3.50 14.33
C TYR A 164 23.25 -3.43 14.29
N PRO A 165 23.85 -3.35 13.10
CA PRO A 165 25.29 -3.09 12.97
C PRO A 165 25.63 -1.67 13.40
N ASP A 166 26.89 -1.45 13.77
CA ASP A 166 27.46 -0.12 13.90
C ASP A 166 27.91 0.39 12.52
N ILE A 167 27.29 1.45 12.03
CA ILE A 167 27.50 1.99 10.69
C ILE A 167 28.30 3.26 10.78
N ASP A 168 29.50 3.22 10.22
CA ASP A 168 30.41 4.37 10.17
C ASP A 168 30.30 5.13 8.84
N MET A 169 29.92 4.46 7.74
CA MET A 169 29.77 5.07 6.42
C MET A 169 28.44 4.73 5.77
N ILE A 170 27.79 5.73 5.21
CA ILE A 170 26.65 5.56 4.31
C ILE A 170 27.05 5.94 2.90
N TYR A 171 26.80 5.04 1.94
CA TYR A 171 26.83 5.33 0.51
C TYR A 171 25.43 5.21 -0.05
N TRP A 172 24.79 6.35 -0.31
CA TRP A 172 23.42 6.40 -0.80
C TRP A 172 23.38 6.64 -2.31
N ALA A 173 22.90 5.66 -3.05
CA ALA A 173 22.82 5.71 -4.50
C ALA A 173 21.38 5.70 -4.97
N GLY A 174 20.88 6.84 -5.42
CA GLY A 174 19.53 7.03 -5.95
C GLY A 174 18.43 7.09 -4.90
N GLY A 175 17.43 7.92 -5.14
CA GLY A 175 16.33 8.18 -4.23
C GLY A 175 16.75 9.02 -3.00
N ASN A 176 16.05 10.11 -2.76
CA ASN A 176 16.38 10.97 -1.63
C ASN A 176 15.70 10.45 -0.35
N PRO A 177 16.43 10.02 0.69
CA PRO A 177 15.83 9.50 1.92
C PRO A 177 14.96 10.53 2.64
N PHE A 178 15.30 11.82 2.55
CA PHE A 178 14.51 12.91 3.14
C PHE A 178 13.20 13.21 2.42
N HIS A 179 12.93 12.54 1.28
CA HIS A 179 11.66 12.60 0.58
C HIS A 179 10.83 11.31 0.69
N HIS A 180 11.43 10.21 1.14
CA HIS A 180 10.78 8.90 1.11
C HIS A 180 10.66 8.22 2.46
N HIS A 181 11.41 8.66 3.47
CA HIS A 181 11.38 8.05 4.80
C HIS A 181 10.31 8.63 5.72
N GLN A 182 9.94 7.82 6.70
CA GLN A 182 9.09 8.20 7.81
C GLN A 182 9.90 9.00 8.83
N ASP A 183 9.23 9.88 9.59
CA ASP A 183 9.83 10.67 10.67
C ASP A 183 11.16 11.34 10.28
N LEU A 184 11.08 12.33 9.39
CA LEU A 184 12.24 13.04 8.88
C LEU A 184 13.06 13.73 9.98
N GLY A 185 12.41 14.15 11.07
CA GLY A 185 13.09 14.74 12.21
C GLY A 185 14.02 13.73 12.94
N ARG A 186 13.58 12.49 13.05
CA ARG A 186 14.38 11.40 13.59
C ARG A 186 15.45 10.93 12.62
N LEU A 187 15.12 10.84 11.33
CA LEU A 187 16.06 10.49 10.28
C LEU A 187 17.24 11.47 10.23
N ARG A 188 16.98 12.79 10.33
CA ARG A 188 18.02 13.80 10.35
C ARG A 188 19.02 13.57 11.49
N LYS A 189 18.52 13.30 12.72
CA LYS A 189 19.37 12.97 13.86
C LYS A 189 20.16 11.68 13.66
N ALA A 190 19.56 10.70 13.02
CA ALA A 190 20.22 9.43 12.70
C ALA A 190 21.33 9.62 11.67
N TRP A 191 21.14 10.51 10.69
CA TRP A 191 22.10 10.80 9.62
C TRP A 191 23.36 11.53 10.11
N GLU A 192 23.31 12.11 11.30
CA GLU A 192 24.47 12.75 11.96
C GLU A 192 25.40 11.73 12.67
N LYS A 193 25.01 10.44 12.74
CA LYS A 193 25.78 9.41 13.46
C LYS A 193 26.96 8.85 12.68
N PRO A 194 26.84 8.46 11.41
CA PRO A 194 27.97 7.99 10.63
C PRO A 194 29.01 9.09 10.41
N SER A 195 30.28 8.72 10.43
CA SER A 195 31.37 9.67 10.19
C SER A 195 31.42 10.19 8.75
N THR A 196 30.93 9.38 7.82
CA THR A 196 30.96 9.68 6.39
C THR A 196 29.63 9.36 5.72
N VAL A 197 29.11 10.35 4.97
CA VAL A 197 27.92 10.16 4.15
C VAL A 197 28.21 10.59 2.72
N VAL A 198 28.08 9.67 1.79
CA VAL A 198 28.19 9.92 0.34
C VAL A 198 26.82 9.75 -0.27
N VAL A 199 26.35 10.75 -0.99
CA VAL A 199 25.02 10.75 -1.63
C VAL A 199 25.18 11.02 -3.13
N ASN A 200 24.73 10.07 -3.94
CA ASN A 200 24.57 10.24 -5.38
C ASN A 200 23.13 10.66 -5.68
N GLU A 201 22.90 11.94 -5.65
CA GLU A 201 21.62 12.57 -5.90
C GLU A 201 21.80 13.81 -6.77
N TRP A 202 20.78 14.18 -7.50
CA TRP A 202 20.80 15.34 -8.39
C TRP A 202 20.34 16.64 -7.71
N CYS A 203 19.73 16.54 -6.54
CA CYS A 203 19.33 17.67 -5.72
C CYS A 203 20.08 17.65 -4.38
N LEU A 204 20.62 18.80 -3.99
CA LEU A 204 21.11 18.99 -2.64
C LEU A 204 19.92 19.14 -1.68
N SER A 205 19.87 18.35 -0.64
CA SER A 205 18.79 18.35 0.36
C SER A 205 19.34 18.24 1.78
#